data_24564f28051d12d3455c265014a054fb
#
_entry.id   24564f28051d12d3455c265014a054fb
#
_cell.length_a   1.000
_cell.length_b   1.000
_cell.length_c   1.000
_cell.angle_alpha   90.00
_cell.angle_beta   90.00
_cell.angle_gamma   90.00
#
_symmetry.space_group_name_H-M   'P 1'
#
loop_
_entity.id
_entity.type
_entity.pdbx_description
1 polymer ?
#
loop_
_entity_poly.entity_id
_entity_poly.type
_entity_poly.pdbx_seq_one_letter_code
_entity_poly.pdbx_strand_id
1 'polypeptide(L)'
;FRPSKAKRAYLFGMRLLSLSISTPEPIAYIEEYRRGLFYQGYFLSAFCGDPDLRILREEPNNHEELMSAFVHFLVDMHEKGFVHGDTNLSNFLYRADASPMKYHITTIDINRSHFSSAPSKKECLKSLMRITHERIAMKKIIGEYARMRGWNVDMSVDYVVDSIERFEKR
;
A
#
# COMPACT_ATOMS: atom_id res chain seq x y z
N PHE A 1 17.32 -18.38 -9.11
CA PHE A 1 17.37 -18.11 -7.66
C PHE A 1 16.48 -16.92 -7.34
N ARG A 2 15.52 -17.09 -6.44
CA ARG A 2 14.66 -15.99 -5.97
C ARG A 2 15.47 -15.16 -4.95
N PRO A 3 15.53 -13.83 -5.09
CA PRO A 3 16.25 -12.99 -4.11
C PRO A 3 15.64 -13.13 -2.71
N SER A 4 16.47 -12.96 -1.68
CA SER A 4 16.00 -12.94 -0.29
C SER A 4 14.95 -11.85 -0.06
N LYS A 5 14.18 -11.96 1.03
CA LYS A 5 13.22 -10.92 1.40
C LYS A 5 13.90 -9.58 1.63
N ALA A 6 15.09 -9.57 2.27
CA ALA A 6 15.87 -8.37 2.54
C ALA A 6 16.34 -7.69 1.24
N LYS A 7 16.94 -8.45 0.33
CA LYS A 7 17.37 -7.94 -0.98
C LYS A 7 16.18 -7.42 -1.80
N ARG A 8 15.05 -8.14 -1.79
CA ARG A 8 13.84 -7.71 -2.51
C ARG A 8 13.28 -6.41 -1.94
N ALA A 9 13.20 -6.27 -0.60
CA ALA A 9 12.75 -5.05 0.05
C ALA A 9 13.62 -3.85 -0.34
N TYR A 10 14.95 -4.02 -0.33
CA TYR A 10 15.88 -3.00 -0.77
C TYR A 10 15.65 -2.59 -2.23
N LEU A 11 15.63 -3.54 -3.15
CA LEU A 11 15.45 -3.26 -4.58
C LEU A 11 14.08 -2.65 -4.89
N PHE A 12 13.03 -3.09 -4.21
CA PHE A 12 11.69 -2.52 -4.35
C PHE A 12 11.62 -1.10 -3.81
N GLY A 13 12.22 -0.83 -2.64
CA GLY A 13 12.29 0.51 -2.09
C GLY A 13 13.02 1.49 -3.02
N MET A 14 14.18 1.08 -3.56
CA MET A 14 14.90 1.89 -4.55
C MET A 14 14.06 2.18 -5.79
N ARG A 15 13.33 1.17 -6.29
CA ARG A 15 12.45 1.34 -7.45
C ARG A 15 11.26 2.24 -7.14
N LEU A 16 10.66 2.15 -5.95
CA LEU A 16 9.57 3.04 -5.54
C LEU A 16 10.02 4.49 -5.53
N LEU A 17 11.17 4.79 -4.94
CA LEU A 17 11.73 6.14 -4.93
C LEU A 17 12.00 6.66 -6.34
N SER A 18 12.52 5.82 -7.25
CA SER A 18 12.73 6.19 -8.66
C SER A 18 11.44 6.49 -9.42
N LEU A 19 10.31 5.93 -8.97
CA LEU A 19 8.96 6.19 -9.46
C LEU A 19 8.26 7.33 -8.71
N SER A 20 8.95 8.03 -7.81
CA SER A 20 8.37 9.05 -6.93
C SER A 20 7.18 8.52 -6.11
N ILE A 21 7.26 7.26 -5.67
CA ILE A 21 6.36 6.68 -4.67
C ILE A 21 7.10 6.70 -3.33
N SER A 22 6.56 7.40 -2.34
CA SER A 22 7.20 7.58 -1.05
C SER A 22 7.26 6.28 -0.26
N THR A 23 8.47 5.92 0.18
CA THR A 23 8.80 4.83 1.11
C THR A 23 10.04 5.23 1.90
N PRO A 24 10.28 4.71 3.12
CA PRO A 24 11.52 4.97 3.83
C PRO A 24 12.74 4.64 2.97
N GLU A 25 13.72 5.53 2.94
CA GLU A 25 14.92 5.39 2.11
C GLU A 25 15.64 4.06 2.43
N PRO A 26 15.83 3.18 1.44
CA PRO A 26 16.59 1.94 1.62
C PRO A 26 18.08 2.25 1.79
N ILE A 27 18.65 1.88 2.93
CA ILE A 27 20.07 2.12 3.24
C ILE A 27 20.93 0.95 2.78
N ALA A 28 20.58 -0.27 3.19
CA ALA A 28 21.35 -1.47 2.88
C ALA A 28 20.52 -2.74 3.02
N TYR A 29 21.00 -3.82 2.44
CA TYR A 29 20.61 -5.17 2.83
C TYR A 29 21.86 -6.00 3.11
N ILE A 30 21.76 -6.96 4.04
CA ILE A 30 22.83 -7.87 4.41
C ILE A 30 22.29 -9.28 4.30
N GLU A 31 23.04 -10.16 3.63
CA GLU A 31 22.70 -11.58 3.52
C GLU A 31 23.80 -12.42 4.16
N GLU A 32 23.44 -13.24 5.13
CA GLU A 32 24.35 -14.18 5.78
C GLU A 32 24.16 -15.58 5.18
N TYR A 33 25.29 -16.20 4.85
CA TYR A 33 25.33 -17.57 4.33
C TYR A 33 26.16 -18.44 5.28
N ARG A 34 25.68 -19.67 5.52
CA ARG A 34 26.42 -20.69 6.30
C ARG A 34 26.57 -21.93 5.43
N ARG A 35 27.79 -22.38 5.28
CA ARG A 35 28.14 -23.54 4.41
C ARG A 35 27.57 -23.42 3.00
N GLY A 36 27.56 -22.22 2.42
CA GLY A 36 27.02 -21.94 1.09
C GLY A 36 25.49 -21.83 1.00
N LEU A 37 24.74 -22.02 2.09
CA LEU A 37 23.30 -21.91 2.14
C LEU A 37 22.89 -20.58 2.78
N PHE A 38 21.83 -19.95 2.24
CA PHE A 38 21.25 -18.75 2.85
C PHE A 38 20.77 -19.06 4.27
N TYR A 39 21.24 -18.28 5.22
CA TYR A 39 20.88 -18.41 6.64
C TYR A 39 19.87 -17.34 7.05
N GLN A 40 20.22 -16.07 6.92
CA GLN A 40 19.33 -14.96 7.24
C GLN A 40 19.68 -13.70 6.45
N GLY A 41 18.75 -12.74 6.44
CA GLY A 41 18.95 -11.45 5.78
C GLY A 41 18.35 -10.32 6.57
N TYR A 42 19.01 -9.16 6.53
CA TYR A 42 18.60 -7.93 7.17
C TYR A 42 18.36 -6.87 6.10
N PHE A 43 17.31 -6.09 6.28
CA PHE A 43 17.03 -4.90 5.50
C PHE A 43 17.08 -3.69 6.42
N LEU A 44 17.87 -2.69 6.04
CA LEU A 44 18.00 -1.43 6.74
C LEU A 44 17.39 -0.32 5.90
N SER A 45 16.53 0.48 6.52
CA SER A 45 15.95 1.68 5.91
C SER A 45 16.06 2.85 6.88
N ALA A 46 15.91 4.08 6.37
CA ALA A 46 15.75 5.25 7.20
C ALA A 46 14.54 5.07 8.14
N PHE A 47 14.65 5.59 9.35
CA PHE A 47 13.54 5.59 10.29
C PHE A 47 12.48 6.60 9.85
N CYS A 48 11.22 6.20 9.87
CA CYS A 48 10.07 7.07 9.67
C CYS A 48 9.17 6.95 10.89
N GLY A 49 9.06 8.03 11.67
CA GLY A 49 8.28 8.09 12.91
C GLY A 49 6.88 8.69 12.72
N ASP A 50 6.42 8.85 11.48
CA ASP A 50 5.11 9.42 11.19
C ASP A 50 3.99 8.45 11.66
N PRO A 51 2.81 8.96 12.09
CA PRO A 51 1.66 8.12 12.45
C PRO A 51 1.13 7.36 11.25
N ASP A 52 0.50 6.22 11.51
CA ASP A 52 -0.16 5.43 10.47
C ASP A 52 -1.63 5.83 10.24
N LEU A 53 -2.20 5.36 9.14
CA LEU A 53 -3.55 5.70 8.70
C LEU A 53 -4.68 4.98 9.45
N ARG A 54 -4.44 4.28 10.57
CA ARG A 54 -5.52 3.64 11.35
C ARG A 54 -6.58 4.62 11.84
N ILE A 55 -6.23 5.88 11.98
CA ILE A 55 -7.18 6.96 12.30
C ILE A 55 -8.36 7.04 11.32
N LEU A 56 -8.15 6.70 10.04
CA LEU A 56 -9.23 6.64 9.05
C LEU A 56 -10.24 5.53 9.32
N ARG A 57 -9.84 4.48 10.03
CA ARG A 57 -10.72 3.41 10.49
C ARG A 57 -11.47 3.82 11.75
N GLU A 58 -10.81 4.49 12.67
CA GLU A 58 -11.34 4.87 13.99
C GLU A 58 -12.34 6.03 13.86
N GLU A 59 -12.05 6.98 12.96
CA GLU A 59 -12.86 8.18 12.74
C GLU A 59 -13.14 8.43 11.23
N PRO A 60 -13.89 7.55 10.55
CA PRO A 60 -14.02 7.58 9.09
C PRO A 60 -14.75 8.82 8.53
N ASN A 61 -15.37 9.64 9.38
CA ASN A 61 -16.09 10.84 8.99
C ASN A 61 -15.34 12.14 9.30
N ASN A 62 -14.23 12.08 10.04
CA ASN A 62 -13.55 13.25 10.55
C ASN A 62 -12.26 13.61 9.77
N HIS A 63 -11.81 12.76 8.85
CA HIS A 63 -10.53 12.90 8.17
C HIS A 63 -10.66 12.83 6.64
N GLU A 64 -11.61 13.57 6.07
CA GLU A 64 -11.91 13.49 4.61
C GLU A 64 -10.70 13.90 3.75
N GLU A 65 -9.99 14.96 4.11
CA GLU A 65 -8.82 15.43 3.37
C GLU A 65 -7.67 14.41 3.42
N LEU A 66 -7.44 13.78 4.58
CA LEU A 66 -6.44 12.73 4.73
C LEU A 66 -6.83 11.48 3.94
N MET A 67 -8.12 11.12 3.97
CA MET A 67 -8.64 10.00 3.16
C MET A 67 -8.45 10.26 1.68
N SER A 68 -8.77 11.46 1.21
CA SER A 68 -8.57 11.85 -0.18
C SER A 68 -7.10 11.78 -0.59
N ALA A 69 -6.19 12.33 0.23
CA ALA A 69 -4.75 12.24 -0.02
C ALA A 69 -4.27 10.78 -0.11
N PHE A 70 -4.77 9.90 0.76
CA PHE A 70 -4.46 8.48 0.73
C PHE A 70 -5.00 7.80 -0.53
N VAL A 71 -6.23 8.10 -0.94
CA VAL A 71 -6.80 7.55 -2.17
C VAL A 71 -6.03 8.00 -3.41
N HIS A 72 -5.63 9.28 -3.48
CA HIS A 72 -4.74 9.77 -4.53
C HIS A 72 -3.42 8.99 -4.56
N PHE A 73 -2.81 8.75 -3.41
CA PHE A 73 -1.59 7.95 -3.31
C PHE A 73 -1.80 6.51 -3.83
N LEU A 74 -2.92 5.86 -3.50
CA LEU A 74 -3.25 4.51 -3.99
C LEU A 74 -3.43 4.48 -5.52
N VAL A 75 -4.08 5.49 -6.08
CA VAL A 75 -4.27 5.62 -7.53
C VAL A 75 -2.91 5.78 -8.21
N ASP A 76 -2.10 6.75 -7.78
CA ASP A 76 -0.77 7.00 -8.34
C ASP A 76 0.14 5.77 -8.26
N MET A 77 0.13 5.07 -7.12
CA MET A 77 0.87 3.85 -6.90
C MET A 77 0.49 2.75 -7.92
N HIS A 78 -0.80 2.53 -8.14
CA HIS A 78 -1.27 1.54 -9.10
C HIS A 78 -1.02 1.97 -10.56
N GLU A 79 -1.14 3.25 -10.89
CA GLU A 79 -0.84 3.78 -12.23
C GLU A 79 0.64 3.65 -12.58
N LYS A 80 1.52 3.78 -11.59
CA LYS A 80 2.96 3.51 -11.72
C LYS A 80 3.31 2.02 -11.72
N GLY A 81 2.30 1.16 -11.68
CA GLY A 81 2.46 -0.28 -11.79
C GLY A 81 2.87 -0.98 -10.50
N PHE A 82 2.82 -0.32 -9.36
CA PHE A 82 3.13 -0.96 -8.08
C PHE A 82 1.85 -1.40 -7.37
N VAL A 83 1.76 -2.71 -7.08
CA VAL A 83 0.65 -3.31 -6.34
C VAL A 83 1.15 -3.76 -4.98
N HIS A 84 0.67 -3.09 -3.94
CA HIS A 84 1.00 -3.42 -2.57
C HIS A 84 0.28 -4.70 -2.15
N GLY A 85 1.02 -5.73 -1.76
CA GLY A 85 0.45 -7.03 -1.42
C GLY A 85 -0.23 -7.10 -0.04
N ASP A 86 -0.21 -5.99 0.73
CA ASP A 86 -0.84 -5.87 2.04
C ASP A 86 -1.22 -4.41 2.34
N THR A 87 -2.30 -3.94 1.73
CA THR A 87 -2.77 -2.55 1.82
C THR A 87 -3.46 -2.18 3.14
N ASN A 88 -3.12 -2.85 4.25
CA ASN A 88 -3.63 -2.46 5.56
C ASN A 88 -3.26 -1.01 5.87
N LEU A 89 -4.18 -0.24 6.47
CA LEU A 89 -3.96 1.16 6.85
C LEU A 89 -2.71 1.37 7.72
N SER A 90 -2.32 0.38 8.52
CA SER A 90 -1.07 0.42 9.31
C SER A 90 0.21 0.39 8.48
N ASN A 91 0.13 0.06 7.19
CA ASN A 91 1.27 0.03 6.27
C ASN A 91 1.43 1.33 5.48
N PHE A 92 0.68 2.35 5.85
CA PHE A 92 0.78 3.69 5.27
C PHE A 92 0.88 4.72 6.38
N LEU A 93 1.94 5.52 6.32
CA LEU A 93 2.21 6.59 7.26
C LEU A 93 1.80 7.91 6.63
N TYR A 94 1.46 8.91 7.45
CA TYR A 94 1.11 10.23 6.96
C TYR A 94 1.73 11.35 7.80
N ARG A 95 1.99 12.47 7.16
CA ARG A 95 2.35 13.72 7.82
C ARG A 95 1.67 14.89 7.11
N ALA A 96 1.39 15.95 7.86
CA ALA A 96 0.92 17.19 7.26
C ALA A 96 1.99 17.76 6.32
N ASP A 97 1.55 18.27 5.18
CA ASP A 97 2.42 18.86 4.15
C ASP A 97 1.80 20.16 3.64
N ALA A 98 2.64 21.09 3.20
CA ALA A 98 2.22 22.34 2.54
C ALA A 98 1.77 22.13 1.08
N SER A 99 1.80 20.89 0.59
CA SER A 99 1.32 20.52 -0.74
C SER A 99 -0.18 20.78 -0.89
N PRO A 100 -0.71 20.87 -2.14
CA PRO A 100 -2.15 20.97 -2.38
C PRO A 100 -2.97 19.83 -1.76
N MET A 101 -2.36 18.66 -1.58
CA MET A 101 -3.00 17.51 -0.93
C MET A 101 -3.00 17.58 0.61
N LYS A 102 -2.34 18.58 1.21
CA LYS A 102 -2.20 18.80 2.66
C LYS A 102 -1.53 17.68 3.45
N TYR A 103 -1.37 16.51 2.86
CA TYR A 103 -0.75 15.33 3.47
C TYR A 103 0.20 14.64 2.52
N HIS A 104 1.32 14.20 3.07
CA HIS A 104 2.28 13.31 2.42
C HIS A 104 2.07 11.89 2.95
N ILE A 105 1.89 10.94 2.04
CA ILE A 105 1.68 9.53 2.38
C ILE A 105 2.95 8.74 2.06
N THR A 106 3.37 7.87 2.96
CA THR A 106 4.55 6.99 2.82
C THR A 106 4.13 5.54 3.01
N THR A 107 4.47 4.66 2.08
CA THR A 107 4.19 3.21 2.20
C THR A 107 5.34 2.47 2.86
N ILE A 108 5.00 1.51 3.74
CA ILE A 108 5.95 0.61 4.43
C ILE A 108 5.54 -0.85 4.23
N ASP A 109 6.35 -1.79 4.70
CA ASP A 109 6.14 -3.26 4.58
C ASP A 109 5.81 -3.74 3.16
N ILE A 110 6.66 -3.37 2.22
CA ILE A 110 6.51 -3.69 0.79
C ILE A 110 6.88 -5.14 0.42
N ASN A 111 7.09 -6.02 1.40
CA ASN A 111 7.61 -7.39 1.18
C ASN A 111 6.70 -8.31 0.37
N ARG A 112 5.38 -8.07 0.39
CA ARG A 112 4.37 -8.87 -0.35
C ARG A 112 4.00 -8.25 -1.68
N SER A 113 4.58 -7.10 -2.01
CA SER A 113 4.26 -6.31 -3.19
C SER A 113 4.85 -6.90 -4.46
N HIS A 114 4.39 -6.40 -5.59
CA HIS A 114 4.96 -6.70 -6.90
C HIS A 114 4.76 -5.52 -7.87
N PHE A 115 5.51 -5.55 -8.96
CA PHE A 115 5.34 -4.61 -10.05
C PHE A 115 4.63 -5.29 -11.22
N SER A 116 3.66 -4.60 -11.81
CA SER A 116 2.95 -4.97 -13.02
C SER A 116 3.07 -3.83 -14.02
N SER A 117 3.21 -4.13 -15.31
CA SER A 117 3.29 -3.08 -16.35
C SER A 117 1.97 -2.31 -16.51
N ALA A 118 0.84 -2.97 -16.23
CA ALA A 118 -0.49 -2.39 -16.26
C ALA A 118 -1.42 -3.22 -15.34
N PRO A 119 -1.51 -2.87 -14.05
CA PRO A 119 -2.39 -3.58 -13.14
C PRO A 119 -3.85 -3.52 -13.61
N SER A 120 -4.49 -4.67 -13.77
CA SER A 120 -5.88 -4.74 -14.16
C SER A 120 -6.80 -4.20 -13.07
N LYS A 121 -8.04 -3.78 -13.43
CA LYS A 121 -9.07 -3.37 -12.46
C LYS A 121 -9.23 -4.41 -11.34
N LYS A 122 -9.30 -5.69 -11.71
CA LYS A 122 -9.45 -6.80 -10.75
C LYS A 122 -8.26 -6.90 -9.80
N GLU A 123 -7.06 -6.72 -10.28
CA GLU A 123 -5.83 -6.76 -9.48
C GLU A 123 -5.78 -5.59 -8.49
N CYS A 124 -6.07 -4.37 -8.95
CA CYS A 124 -6.16 -3.19 -8.10
C CYS A 124 -7.21 -3.38 -6.99
N LEU A 125 -8.45 -3.75 -7.34
CA LEU A 125 -9.51 -3.97 -6.35
C LEU A 125 -9.18 -5.10 -5.38
N LYS A 126 -8.56 -6.18 -5.86
CA LYS A 126 -8.12 -7.28 -4.99
C LYS A 126 -7.05 -6.85 -4.00
N SER A 127 -6.16 -5.95 -4.38
CA SER A 127 -5.16 -5.41 -3.45
C SER A 127 -5.82 -4.64 -2.30
N LEU A 128 -6.94 -3.96 -2.53
CA LEU A 128 -7.66 -3.16 -1.55
C LEU A 128 -8.52 -3.96 -0.55
N MET A 129 -8.67 -5.28 -0.74
CA MET A 129 -9.47 -6.14 0.16
C MET A 129 -8.98 -6.14 1.62
N ARG A 130 -7.72 -5.77 1.85
CA ARG A 130 -7.10 -5.77 3.19
C ARG A 130 -7.00 -4.39 3.81
N ILE A 131 -7.62 -3.37 3.20
CA ILE A 131 -7.41 -1.98 3.59
C ILE A 131 -7.85 -1.73 5.03
N THR A 132 -9.02 -2.22 5.40
CA THR A 132 -9.57 -2.20 6.76
C THR A 132 -10.74 -3.18 6.89
N HIS A 133 -11.04 -3.61 8.10
CA HIS A 133 -12.25 -4.38 8.43
C HIS A 133 -13.44 -3.47 8.79
N GLU A 134 -13.21 -2.19 9.02
CA GLU A 134 -14.28 -1.23 9.27
C GLU A 134 -15.00 -0.90 7.96
N ARG A 135 -16.30 -1.24 7.88
CA ARG A 135 -17.05 -1.21 6.61
C ARG A 135 -17.30 0.20 6.07
N ILE A 136 -17.44 1.19 6.94
CA ILE A 136 -17.72 2.58 6.52
C ILE A 136 -16.47 3.15 5.85
N ALA A 137 -15.31 3.08 6.52
CA ALA A 137 -14.05 3.54 5.97
C ALA A 137 -13.70 2.78 4.66
N MET A 138 -13.86 1.46 4.65
CA MET A 138 -13.62 0.64 3.47
C MET A 138 -14.45 1.10 2.27
N LYS A 139 -15.78 1.25 2.43
CA LYS A 139 -16.67 1.68 1.36
C LYS A 139 -16.33 3.08 0.86
N LYS A 140 -16.00 4.02 1.76
CA LYS A 140 -15.57 5.37 1.40
C LYS A 140 -14.28 5.34 0.57
N ILE A 141 -13.25 4.66 1.04
CA ILE A 141 -11.94 4.58 0.36
C ILE A 141 -12.10 3.92 -1.03
N ILE A 142 -12.80 2.79 -1.11
CA ILE A 142 -12.98 2.08 -2.38
C ILE A 142 -13.88 2.88 -3.33
N GLY A 143 -14.92 3.52 -2.81
CA GLY A 143 -15.81 4.36 -3.61
C GLY A 143 -15.09 5.56 -4.21
N GLU A 144 -14.28 6.26 -3.43
CA GLU A 144 -13.48 7.38 -3.92
C GLU A 144 -12.40 6.91 -4.91
N TYR A 145 -11.70 5.80 -4.60
CA TYR A 145 -10.75 5.18 -5.51
C TYR A 145 -11.39 4.81 -6.86
N ALA A 146 -12.56 4.17 -6.86
CA ALA A 146 -13.26 3.80 -8.08
C ALA A 146 -13.69 5.04 -8.89
N ARG A 147 -14.15 6.10 -8.21
CA ARG A 147 -14.50 7.38 -8.84
C ARG A 147 -13.30 8.02 -9.53
N MET A 148 -12.15 8.08 -8.87
CA MET A 148 -10.92 8.63 -9.44
C MET A 148 -10.41 7.81 -10.65
N ARG A 149 -10.64 6.50 -10.64
CA ARG A 149 -10.27 5.61 -11.76
C ARG A 149 -11.32 5.59 -12.89
N GLY A 150 -12.41 6.38 -12.79
CA GLY A 150 -13.49 6.38 -13.75
C GLY A 150 -14.30 5.06 -13.80
N TRP A 151 -14.31 4.30 -12.69
CA TRP A 151 -15.02 3.03 -12.60
C TRP A 151 -16.38 3.19 -11.94
N ASN A 152 -17.32 2.28 -12.24
CA ASN A 152 -18.59 2.23 -11.53
C ASN A 152 -18.32 1.96 -10.03
N VAL A 153 -18.81 2.87 -9.18
CA VAL A 153 -18.56 2.88 -7.74
C VAL A 153 -19.18 1.66 -7.06
N ASP A 154 -20.50 1.45 -7.29
CA ASP A 154 -21.25 0.39 -6.62
C ASP A 154 -20.68 -0.99 -6.97
N MET A 155 -20.47 -1.26 -8.26
CA MET A 155 -19.86 -2.52 -8.70
C MET A 155 -18.45 -2.73 -8.14
N SER A 156 -17.69 -1.67 -7.91
CA SER A 156 -16.32 -1.80 -7.37
C SER A 156 -16.34 -2.07 -5.87
N VAL A 157 -17.24 -1.42 -5.14
CA VAL A 157 -17.46 -1.67 -3.71
C VAL A 157 -17.99 -3.09 -3.49
N ASP A 158 -19.03 -3.50 -4.24
CA ASP A 158 -19.62 -4.83 -4.14
C ASP A 158 -18.60 -5.92 -4.45
N TYR A 159 -17.78 -5.73 -5.50
CA TYR A 159 -16.70 -6.68 -5.82
C TYR A 159 -15.74 -6.92 -4.64
N VAL A 160 -15.35 -5.86 -3.93
CA VAL A 160 -14.42 -5.98 -2.79
C VAL A 160 -15.14 -6.64 -1.61
N VAL A 161 -16.36 -6.21 -1.27
CA VAL A 161 -17.17 -6.78 -0.18
C VAL A 161 -17.38 -8.28 -0.40
N ASP A 162 -17.88 -8.68 -1.58
CA ASP A 162 -18.11 -10.08 -1.93
C ASP A 162 -16.83 -10.92 -1.91
N SER A 163 -15.70 -10.30 -2.28
CA SER A 163 -14.41 -10.98 -2.27
C SER A 163 -13.90 -11.24 -0.84
N ILE A 164 -14.16 -10.32 0.09
CA ILE A 164 -13.84 -10.47 1.51
C ILE A 164 -14.72 -11.58 2.11
N GLU A 165 -16.05 -11.53 1.89
CA GLU A 165 -16.98 -12.54 2.43
C GLU A 165 -16.66 -13.96 1.93
N ARG A 166 -16.24 -14.08 0.66
CA ARG A 166 -15.81 -15.37 0.11
C ARG A 166 -14.49 -15.88 0.72
N PHE A 167 -13.63 -14.96 1.14
CA PHE A 167 -12.37 -15.32 1.80
C PHE A 167 -12.60 -15.77 3.25
N GLU A 168 -13.51 -15.12 3.98
CA GLU A 168 -13.85 -15.45 5.37
C GLU A 168 -14.60 -16.79 5.53
N LYS A 169 -15.32 -17.21 4.50
CA LYS A 169 -16.07 -18.49 4.47
C LYS A 169 -15.21 -19.73 4.14
N ARG A 170 -13.89 -19.56 3.90
CA ARG A 170 -12.94 -20.64 3.59
C ARG A 170 -12.11 -21.03 4.78
#